data_f2ce6d2de2329e4fa2acdb0671db468f
#
_entry.id   f2ce6d2de2329e4fa2acdb0671db468f
#
_cell.length_a   1.000
_cell.length_b   1.000
_cell.length_c   1.000
_cell.angle_alpha   90.00
_cell.angle_beta   90.00
_cell.angle_gamma   90.00
#
_symmetry.space_group_name_H-M   'P 1'
#
loop_
_entity.id
_entity.type
_entity.pdbx_description
1 polymer ?
#
loop_
_entity_poly.entity_id
_entity_poly.type
_entity_poly.pdbx_seq_one_letter_code
_entity_poly.pdbx_strand_id
1 'polypeptide(L)'
;MLRCRRDRDLDRPHDGGELHRGDVRALAEPVQLAPGELDRVRFYLDRYADLVELRDLTRFPGEAAPREGCFLIRHNEDGPGRSLQKWHNIETRSGDLLLDCGPLLNKMRSQIDALEHGVLPSKIGLPSVAHRPQYLAMMKNLLMLWSDPPSRRSPRQHFKPRVEIAVGLDELWSLLSGAPLKRRRDDSAQHDAAAYAVELSEWSVANESPTGFALQYLSGESSALSVGALVGVRSPDRSKSHICLVRRLVSGDRRRAELGLQKYAPFAVPTLISWSGSAAT
;
A
#
# COMPACT_ATOMS: atom_id res chain seq x y z
N MET A 1 -3.41 16.69 3.85
CA MET A 1 -3.14 17.13 5.25
C MET A 1 -4.42 16.93 6.05
N LEU A 2 -4.58 15.77 6.65
CA LEU A 2 -5.62 15.54 7.65
C LEU A 2 -5.00 15.87 9.01
N ARG A 3 -5.21 17.11 9.46
CA ARG A 3 -4.91 17.51 10.84
C ARG A 3 -5.88 16.77 11.75
N CYS A 4 -5.37 15.83 12.53
CA CYS A 4 -6.06 15.34 13.71
C CYS A 4 -6.15 16.51 14.70
N ARG A 5 -7.30 17.18 14.78
CA ARG A 5 -7.60 18.13 15.88
C ARG A 5 -7.79 17.32 17.13
N ARG A 6 -6.80 17.36 18.01
CA ARG A 6 -6.95 16.98 19.41
C ARG A 6 -7.41 18.21 20.18
N ASP A 7 -8.71 18.32 20.38
CA ASP A 7 -9.23 19.26 21.38
C ASP A 7 -9.09 18.66 22.79
N ARG A 8 -8.62 19.52 23.68
CA ARG A 8 -8.41 19.28 25.11
C ARG A 8 -9.77 19.16 25.78
N ASP A 9 -10.18 17.93 26.15
CA ASP A 9 -11.15 17.69 27.20
C ASP A 9 -10.88 16.32 27.81
N LEU A 10 -10.01 16.30 28.81
CA LEU A 10 -9.52 15.09 29.50
C LEU A 10 -10.51 14.58 30.58
N ASP A 11 -11.72 15.11 30.68
CA ASP A 11 -12.68 14.79 31.77
C ASP A 11 -14.05 14.27 31.30
N ARG A 12 -14.18 13.75 30.08
CA ARG A 12 -15.36 12.97 29.68
C ARG A 12 -15.02 11.48 29.61
N PRO A 13 -15.95 10.57 29.96
CA PRO A 13 -15.77 9.15 29.65
C PRO A 13 -15.71 9.03 28.13
N HIS A 14 -14.49 8.98 27.61
CA HIS A 14 -14.23 8.97 26.18
C HIS A 14 -14.80 7.69 25.58
N ASP A 15 -15.47 7.87 24.48
CA ASP A 15 -15.83 6.85 23.51
C ASP A 15 -14.53 6.23 22.97
N GLY A 16 -13.97 5.29 23.75
CA GLY A 16 -12.65 4.65 23.50
C GLY A 16 -12.59 4.00 22.11
N GLY A 17 -13.73 3.67 21.51
CA GLY A 17 -13.82 3.05 20.21
C GLY A 17 -13.34 3.93 19.05
N GLU A 18 -13.53 5.25 19.08
CA GLU A 18 -13.10 6.14 17.99
C GLU A 18 -11.57 6.33 17.95
N LEU A 19 -10.94 6.46 19.12
CA LEU A 19 -9.48 6.55 19.23
C LEU A 19 -8.81 5.27 18.71
N HIS A 20 -9.27 4.10 19.14
CA HIS A 20 -8.74 2.81 18.71
C HIS A 20 -8.84 2.61 17.19
N ARG A 21 -9.99 3.00 16.58
CA ARG A 21 -10.21 2.91 15.13
C ARG A 21 -9.25 3.79 14.35
N GLY A 22 -8.97 5.00 14.83
CA GLY A 22 -8.06 5.95 14.20
C GLY A 22 -6.62 5.42 14.17
N ASP A 23 -6.14 4.93 15.30
CA ASP A 23 -4.79 4.42 15.47
C ASP A 23 -4.55 3.14 14.66
N VAL A 24 -5.47 2.16 14.72
CA VAL A 24 -5.37 0.92 13.92
C VAL A 24 -5.48 1.20 12.42
N ARG A 25 -6.32 2.17 12.03
CA ARG A 25 -6.41 2.61 10.63
C ARG A 25 -5.11 3.23 10.14
N ALA A 26 -4.41 4.01 10.97
CA ALA A 26 -3.11 4.56 10.63
C ALA A 26 -2.06 3.46 10.41
N LEU A 27 -2.12 2.36 11.18
CA LEU A 27 -1.25 1.19 11.01
C LEU A 27 -1.53 0.41 9.72
N ALA A 28 -2.70 0.56 9.11
CA ALA A 28 -3.01 -0.07 7.81
C ALA A 28 -2.31 0.61 6.62
N GLU A 29 -1.52 1.66 6.87
CA GLU A 29 -0.82 2.43 5.85
C GLU A 29 -1.73 2.79 4.65
N PRO A 30 -2.77 3.64 4.83
CA PRO A 30 -3.82 3.89 3.85
C PRO A 30 -3.31 4.28 2.46
N VAL A 31 -2.11 4.86 2.39
CA VAL A 31 -1.45 5.26 1.13
C VAL A 31 -0.90 4.09 0.33
N GLN A 32 -0.90 2.88 0.88
CA GLN A 32 -0.47 1.64 0.22
C GLN A 32 -1.65 0.74 -0.16
N LEU A 33 -2.89 1.14 0.18
CA LEU A 33 -4.09 0.38 -0.13
C LEU A 33 -4.53 0.62 -1.57
N ALA A 34 -4.94 -0.43 -2.25
CA ALA A 34 -5.51 -0.33 -3.58
C ALA A 34 -6.89 0.38 -3.54
N PRO A 35 -7.38 0.92 -4.68
CA PRO A 35 -8.70 1.55 -4.74
C PRO A 35 -9.81 0.65 -4.18
N GLY A 36 -10.61 1.19 -3.27
CA GLY A 36 -11.71 0.47 -2.59
C GLY A 36 -11.28 -0.45 -1.44
N GLU A 37 -10.00 -0.66 -1.17
CA GLU A 37 -9.55 -1.42 -0.01
C GLU A 37 -9.75 -0.64 1.28
N LEU A 38 -9.58 0.68 1.26
CA LEU A 38 -9.77 1.52 2.44
C LEU A 38 -11.18 1.38 3.04
N ASP A 39 -12.21 1.31 2.19
CA ASP A 39 -13.60 1.14 2.66
C ASP A 39 -13.82 -0.24 3.28
N ARG A 40 -13.16 -1.27 2.74
CA ARG A 40 -13.20 -2.63 3.31
C ARG A 40 -12.47 -2.68 4.66
N VAL A 41 -11.34 -2.00 4.80
CA VAL A 41 -10.62 -1.86 6.07
C VAL A 41 -11.48 -1.12 7.09
N ARG A 42 -12.12 -0.02 6.70
CA ARG A 42 -13.07 0.71 7.56
C ARG A 42 -14.18 -0.19 8.05
N PHE A 43 -14.85 -0.89 7.13
CA PHE A 43 -15.93 -1.82 7.48
C PHE A 43 -15.46 -2.90 8.47
N TYR A 44 -14.25 -3.43 8.27
CA TYR A 44 -13.67 -4.43 9.16
C TYR A 44 -13.41 -3.84 10.56
N LEU A 45 -12.80 -2.66 10.63
CA LEU A 45 -12.51 -1.97 11.89
C LEU A 45 -13.76 -1.51 12.61
N ASP A 46 -14.79 -1.04 11.89
CA ASP A 46 -16.07 -0.66 12.50
C ASP A 46 -16.72 -1.82 13.25
N ARG A 47 -16.42 -3.05 12.85
CA ARG A 47 -16.97 -4.26 13.46
C ARG A 47 -16.10 -4.88 14.56
N TYR A 48 -14.79 -4.74 14.46
CA TYR A 48 -13.85 -5.50 15.28
C TYR A 48 -12.81 -4.64 16.02
N ALA A 49 -12.85 -3.31 15.92
CA ALA A 49 -11.88 -2.45 16.61
C ALA A 49 -12.00 -2.53 18.14
N ASP A 50 -13.14 -2.94 18.67
CA ASP A 50 -13.33 -3.16 20.11
C ASP A 50 -12.48 -4.32 20.67
N LEU A 51 -11.89 -5.14 19.79
CA LEU A 51 -10.90 -6.17 20.17
C LEU A 51 -9.50 -5.60 20.39
N VAL A 52 -9.28 -4.32 20.07
CA VAL A 52 -7.99 -3.65 20.28
C VAL A 52 -8.02 -2.96 21.63
N GLU A 53 -6.97 -3.14 22.42
CA GLU A 53 -6.83 -2.53 23.73
C GLU A 53 -5.81 -1.41 23.71
N LEU A 54 -6.16 -0.28 24.33
CA LEU A 54 -5.25 0.84 24.53
C LEU A 54 -4.95 0.98 26.02
N ARG A 55 -3.67 0.83 26.41
CA ARG A 55 -3.23 0.84 27.82
C ARG A 55 -2.18 1.91 28.06
N ASP A 56 -2.20 2.50 29.25
CA ASP A 56 -1.18 3.45 29.70
C ASP A 56 0.08 2.69 30.12
N LEU A 57 1.16 2.83 29.36
CA LEU A 57 2.45 2.17 29.66
C LEU A 57 3.13 2.70 30.92
N THR A 58 2.79 3.90 31.38
CA THR A 58 3.36 4.43 32.63
C THR A 58 2.88 3.67 33.85
N ARG A 59 1.68 3.09 33.78
CA ARG A 59 1.10 2.25 34.86
C ARG A 59 1.60 0.82 34.81
N PHE A 60 2.06 0.36 33.65
CA PHE A 60 2.45 -1.04 33.39
C PHE A 60 3.79 -1.12 32.65
N PRO A 61 4.91 -0.65 33.23
CA PRO A 61 6.20 -0.59 32.54
C PRO A 61 6.73 -1.97 32.10
N GLY A 62 6.32 -3.05 32.77
CA GLY A 62 6.67 -4.43 32.37
C GLY A 62 5.97 -4.93 31.11
N GLU A 63 4.93 -4.26 30.65
CA GLU A 63 4.20 -4.61 29.42
C GLU A 63 4.87 -4.09 28.14
N ALA A 64 5.91 -3.27 28.25
CA ALA A 64 6.73 -2.82 27.12
C ALA A 64 7.63 -3.92 26.52
N ALA A 65 7.40 -5.19 26.89
CA ALA A 65 8.14 -6.31 26.31
C ALA A 65 7.80 -6.48 24.82
N PRO A 66 8.79 -6.88 23.97
CA PRO A 66 8.55 -7.15 22.55
C PRO A 66 7.45 -8.19 22.37
N ARG A 67 6.35 -7.80 21.75
CA ARG A 67 5.21 -8.68 21.46
C ARG A 67 4.66 -8.38 20.07
N GLU A 68 4.24 -9.44 19.38
CA GLU A 68 3.54 -9.34 18.12
C GLU A 68 2.24 -8.55 18.29
N GLY A 69 1.96 -7.65 17.37
CA GLY A 69 0.73 -6.86 17.36
C GLY A 69 0.66 -5.76 18.41
N CYS A 70 1.76 -5.47 19.10
CA CYS A 70 1.84 -4.40 20.08
C CYS A 70 2.59 -3.20 19.52
N PHE A 71 2.00 -2.01 19.69
CA PHE A 71 2.56 -0.77 19.17
C PHE A 71 2.61 0.29 20.25
N LEU A 72 3.74 1.02 20.28
CA LEU A 72 3.91 2.21 21.10
C LEU A 72 3.31 3.40 20.39
N ILE A 73 2.38 4.09 21.04
CA ILE A 73 1.82 5.37 20.59
C ILE A 73 2.36 6.47 21.50
N ARG A 74 3.05 7.43 20.93
CA ARG A 74 3.59 8.57 21.65
C ARG A 74 2.66 9.77 21.52
N HIS A 75 2.28 10.33 22.67
CA HIS A 75 1.36 11.46 22.75
C HIS A 75 1.83 12.70 21.96
N ASN A 76 3.13 12.92 21.87
CA ASN A 76 3.73 14.11 21.27
C ASN A 76 4.27 13.89 19.84
N GLU A 77 4.04 12.72 19.25
CA GLU A 77 4.51 12.41 17.90
C GLU A 77 3.31 12.20 16.96
N ASP A 78 3.29 12.93 15.84
CA ASP A 78 2.35 12.65 14.77
C ASP A 78 2.85 11.46 13.94
N GLY A 79 2.09 10.38 13.92
CA GLY A 79 2.43 9.21 13.13
C GLY A 79 1.76 7.93 13.60
N PRO A 80 1.88 6.87 12.83
CA PRO A 80 1.41 5.55 13.24
C PRO A 80 2.24 5.03 14.43
N GLY A 81 1.61 4.17 15.25
CA GLY A 81 2.29 3.49 16.36
C GLY A 81 3.55 2.74 15.89
N ARG A 82 4.53 2.64 16.75
CA ARG A 82 5.80 1.94 16.46
C ARG A 82 5.74 0.52 17.04
N SER A 83 6.02 -0.50 16.20
CA SER A 83 5.99 -1.89 16.63
C SER A 83 6.99 -2.16 17.75
N LEU A 84 6.51 -2.69 18.87
CA LEU A 84 7.35 -3.07 20.00
C LEU A 84 8.23 -4.29 19.72
N GLN A 85 7.84 -5.13 18.77
CA GLN A 85 8.62 -6.32 18.40
C GLN A 85 10.00 -5.96 17.84
N LYS A 86 10.13 -4.78 17.22
CA LYS A 86 11.37 -4.32 16.55
C LYS A 86 12.21 -3.36 17.39
N TRP A 87 11.70 -2.95 18.53
CA TRP A 87 12.37 -1.99 19.38
C TRP A 87 12.92 -2.66 20.64
N HIS A 88 14.22 -2.67 20.71
CA HIS A 88 14.98 -3.09 21.88
C HIS A 88 15.31 -1.82 22.68
N ASN A 89 15.13 -1.86 24.00
CA ASN A 89 15.40 -0.74 24.94
C ASN A 89 14.51 0.49 24.71
N ILE A 90 13.19 0.31 24.84
CA ILE A 90 12.25 1.42 24.77
C ILE A 90 12.29 2.17 26.09
N GLU A 91 12.74 3.44 26.05
CA GLU A 91 12.49 4.39 27.12
C GLU A 91 11.02 4.80 27.08
N THR A 92 10.25 4.34 28.07
CA THR A 92 8.85 4.78 28.24
C THR A 92 8.82 6.16 28.84
N ARG A 93 7.97 7.02 28.27
CA ARG A 93 7.74 8.41 28.73
C ARG A 93 6.35 8.52 29.32
N SER A 94 6.15 9.53 30.17
CA SER A 94 4.82 9.84 30.67
C SER A 94 3.86 10.17 29.51
N GLY A 95 2.70 9.50 29.47
CA GLY A 95 1.71 9.63 28.41
C GLY A 95 1.92 8.70 27.21
N ASP A 96 2.91 7.82 27.23
CA ASP A 96 3.05 6.77 26.22
C ASP A 96 1.95 5.71 26.40
N LEU A 97 1.33 5.31 25.29
CA LEU A 97 0.27 4.33 25.26
C LEU A 97 0.70 3.07 24.51
N LEU A 98 0.25 1.93 25.00
CA LEU A 98 0.35 0.64 24.33
C LEU A 98 -0.93 0.33 23.59
N LEU A 99 -0.85 0.17 22.29
CA LEU A 99 -1.93 -0.37 21.45
C LEU A 99 -1.70 -1.87 21.27
N ASP A 100 -2.56 -2.69 21.85
CA ASP A 100 -2.51 -4.15 21.74
C ASP A 100 -3.55 -4.64 20.73
N CYS A 101 -3.07 -5.05 19.56
CA CYS A 101 -3.89 -5.62 18.49
C CYS A 101 -3.99 -7.15 18.57
N GLY A 102 -3.39 -7.80 19.55
CA GLY A 102 -3.33 -9.27 19.66
C GLY A 102 -4.68 -9.96 19.52
N PRO A 103 -5.73 -9.56 20.26
CA PRO A 103 -7.06 -10.17 20.11
C PRO A 103 -7.66 -9.99 18.71
N LEU A 104 -7.47 -8.82 18.08
CA LEU A 104 -7.88 -8.55 16.71
C LEU A 104 -7.16 -9.45 15.71
N LEU A 105 -5.84 -9.63 15.86
CA LEU A 105 -5.04 -10.52 15.02
C LEU A 105 -5.48 -11.97 15.13
N ASN A 106 -5.77 -12.46 16.33
CA ASN A 106 -6.27 -13.81 16.55
C ASN A 106 -7.62 -14.02 15.86
N LYS A 107 -8.51 -13.04 15.95
CA LYS A 107 -9.80 -13.05 15.24
C LYS A 107 -9.58 -13.10 13.74
N MET A 108 -8.69 -12.26 13.21
CA MET A 108 -8.38 -12.20 11.78
C MET A 108 -7.76 -13.52 11.27
N ARG A 109 -6.82 -14.12 12.00
CA ARG A 109 -6.24 -15.43 11.66
C ARG A 109 -7.31 -16.51 11.55
N SER A 110 -8.19 -16.60 12.54
CA SER A 110 -9.30 -17.57 12.53
C SER A 110 -10.25 -17.35 11.34
N GLN A 111 -10.51 -16.10 10.97
CA GLN A 111 -11.35 -15.79 9.80
C GLN A 111 -10.67 -16.12 8.47
N ILE A 112 -9.38 -15.85 8.33
CA ILE A 112 -8.59 -16.20 7.15
C ILE A 112 -8.58 -17.72 6.98
N ASP A 113 -8.26 -18.44 8.03
CA ASP A 113 -8.24 -19.91 8.03
C ASP A 113 -9.61 -20.49 7.62
N ALA A 114 -10.69 -20.00 8.20
CA ALA A 114 -12.04 -20.43 7.86
C ALA A 114 -12.40 -20.14 6.39
N LEU A 115 -11.99 -19.00 5.82
CA LEU A 115 -12.21 -18.66 4.41
C LEU A 115 -11.43 -19.63 3.49
N GLU A 116 -10.17 -19.96 3.85
CA GLU A 116 -9.34 -20.90 3.10
C GLU A 116 -9.91 -22.30 3.09
N HIS A 117 -10.63 -22.68 4.16
CA HIS A 117 -11.36 -23.94 4.24
C HIS A 117 -12.79 -23.89 3.67
N GLY A 118 -13.14 -22.80 2.97
CA GLY A 118 -14.42 -22.66 2.27
C GLY A 118 -15.62 -22.37 3.16
N VAL A 119 -15.42 -21.91 4.40
CA VAL A 119 -16.51 -21.48 5.27
C VAL A 119 -17.14 -20.21 4.72
N LEU A 120 -18.46 -20.15 4.68
CA LEU A 120 -19.19 -18.97 4.19
C LEU A 120 -18.87 -17.74 5.04
N PRO A 121 -18.57 -16.57 4.41
CA PRO A 121 -18.22 -15.34 5.12
C PRO A 121 -19.24 -14.93 6.21
N SER A 122 -20.52 -15.09 5.94
CA SER A 122 -21.60 -14.74 6.88
C SER A 122 -21.53 -15.53 8.18
N LYS A 123 -21.07 -16.78 8.16
CA LYS A 123 -20.93 -17.62 9.37
C LYS A 123 -19.79 -17.16 10.28
N ILE A 124 -18.84 -16.43 9.75
CA ILE A 124 -17.67 -15.92 10.49
C ILE A 124 -17.70 -14.41 10.68
N GLY A 125 -18.84 -13.79 10.37
CA GLY A 125 -19.07 -12.35 10.61
C GLY A 125 -18.44 -11.44 9.57
N LEU A 126 -18.13 -11.94 8.38
CA LEU A 126 -17.60 -11.15 7.27
C LEU A 126 -18.69 -10.86 6.21
N PRO A 127 -18.52 -9.79 5.42
CA PRO A 127 -19.45 -9.48 4.33
C PRO A 127 -19.34 -10.54 3.23
N SER A 128 -20.41 -10.72 2.45
CA SER A 128 -20.45 -11.71 1.37
C SER A 128 -19.31 -11.57 0.36
N VAL A 129 -18.84 -10.33 0.12
CA VAL A 129 -17.70 -10.04 -0.77
C VAL A 129 -16.39 -10.67 -0.30
N ALA A 130 -16.30 -11.13 0.95
CA ALA A 130 -15.09 -11.73 1.51
C ALA A 130 -14.73 -13.11 0.92
N HIS A 131 -15.64 -13.73 0.12
CA HIS A 131 -15.30 -14.92 -0.67
C HIS A 131 -14.34 -14.63 -1.84
N ARG A 132 -14.17 -13.35 -2.23
CA ARG A 132 -13.32 -12.97 -3.35
C ARG A 132 -11.84 -13.05 -2.98
N PRO A 133 -10.97 -13.57 -3.87
CA PRO A 133 -9.52 -13.69 -3.61
C PRO A 133 -8.86 -12.36 -3.20
N GLN A 134 -9.33 -11.23 -3.77
CA GLN A 134 -8.80 -9.91 -3.44
C GLN A 134 -9.08 -9.50 -1.99
N TYR A 135 -10.23 -9.90 -1.43
CA TYR A 135 -10.55 -9.62 -0.04
C TYR A 135 -9.66 -10.44 0.90
N LEU A 136 -9.47 -11.72 0.59
CA LEU A 136 -8.57 -12.58 1.36
C LEU A 136 -7.12 -12.07 1.31
N ALA A 137 -6.65 -11.65 0.13
CA ALA A 137 -5.33 -11.05 -0.03
C ALA A 137 -5.16 -9.77 0.82
N MET A 138 -6.18 -8.89 0.82
CA MET A 138 -6.22 -7.70 1.68
C MET A 138 -6.13 -8.08 3.16
N MET A 139 -6.93 -9.06 3.64
CA MET A 139 -6.88 -9.50 5.03
C MET A 139 -5.50 -10.04 5.42
N LYS A 140 -4.88 -10.85 4.56
CA LYS A 140 -3.51 -11.35 4.80
C LYS A 140 -2.48 -10.23 4.86
N ASN A 141 -2.61 -9.23 4.01
CA ASN A 141 -1.73 -8.05 4.03
C ASN A 141 -1.90 -7.23 5.32
N LEU A 142 -3.15 -7.00 5.75
CA LEU A 142 -3.43 -6.33 7.01
C LEU A 142 -2.91 -7.13 8.22
N LEU A 143 -3.10 -8.44 8.22
CA LEU A 143 -2.57 -9.32 9.26
C LEU A 143 -1.04 -9.15 9.38
N MET A 144 -0.33 -9.15 8.27
CA MET A 144 1.12 -8.91 8.23
C MET A 144 1.49 -7.52 8.77
N LEU A 145 0.80 -6.47 8.32
CA LEU A 145 1.08 -5.09 8.74
C LEU A 145 0.83 -4.87 10.23
N TRP A 146 -0.20 -5.51 10.78
CA TRP A 146 -0.56 -5.35 12.20
C TRP A 146 0.16 -6.34 13.12
N SER A 147 0.70 -7.44 12.61
CA SER A 147 1.50 -8.40 13.39
C SER A 147 2.97 -8.01 13.41
N ASP A 148 3.58 -7.91 12.25
CA ASP A 148 4.99 -7.61 12.05
C ASP A 148 5.19 -6.64 10.88
N PRO A 149 5.01 -5.31 11.10
CA PRO A 149 5.18 -4.34 10.04
C PRO A 149 6.54 -4.48 9.35
N PRO A 150 6.60 -4.44 8.02
CA PRO A 150 7.84 -4.62 7.29
C PRO A 150 8.89 -3.60 7.70
N SER A 151 10.06 -4.07 8.11
CA SER A 151 11.22 -3.21 8.39
C SER A 151 12.02 -2.99 7.11
N ARG A 152 12.70 -1.85 7.05
CA ARG A 152 13.64 -1.57 5.96
C ARG A 152 14.81 -2.54 6.01
N ARG A 153 14.95 -3.34 4.95
CA ARG A 153 16.03 -4.34 4.85
C ARG A 153 17.33 -3.77 4.28
N SER A 154 17.28 -2.60 3.64
CA SER A 154 18.43 -2.02 2.96
C SER A 154 18.51 -0.50 3.18
N PRO A 155 19.71 0.07 3.30
CA PRO A 155 19.91 1.51 3.31
C PRO A 155 19.45 2.11 1.98
N ARG A 156 18.95 3.35 2.04
CA ARG A 156 18.56 4.10 0.85
C ARG A 156 19.76 4.90 0.37
N GLN A 157 20.03 4.85 -0.93
CA GLN A 157 20.94 5.78 -1.57
C GLN A 157 20.14 7.02 -1.97
N HIS A 158 20.57 8.19 -1.49
CA HIS A 158 20.00 9.48 -1.88
C HIS A 158 20.66 9.91 -3.19
N PHE A 159 19.92 9.76 -4.25
CA PHE A 159 20.34 10.06 -5.60
C PHE A 159 19.22 10.87 -6.26
N LYS A 160 19.53 11.83 -7.12
CA LYS A 160 18.51 12.68 -7.77
C LYS A 160 18.51 12.56 -9.32
N PRO A 161 18.65 11.38 -9.94
CA PRO A 161 18.44 11.29 -11.38
C PRO A 161 16.95 11.47 -11.68
N ARG A 162 16.67 11.91 -12.88
CA ARG A 162 15.31 11.90 -13.42
C ARG A 162 15.02 10.52 -13.99
N VAL A 163 13.75 10.14 -14.01
CA VAL A 163 13.26 8.92 -14.64
C VAL A 163 11.93 9.21 -15.32
N GLU A 164 11.66 8.45 -16.36
CA GLU A 164 10.39 8.48 -17.07
C GLU A 164 9.53 7.31 -16.60
N ILE A 165 8.23 7.54 -16.40
CA ILE A 165 7.27 6.51 -16.02
C ILE A 165 6.20 6.37 -17.10
N ALA A 166 6.00 5.12 -17.52
CA ALA A 166 4.90 4.66 -18.34
C ALA A 166 3.90 3.91 -17.47
N VAL A 167 2.59 4.18 -17.62
CA VAL A 167 1.52 3.58 -16.81
C VAL A 167 0.57 2.81 -17.72
N GLY A 168 0.35 1.53 -17.43
CA GLY A 168 -0.54 0.70 -18.24
C GLY A 168 0.20 -0.17 -19.24
N LEU A 169 -0.48 -1.18 -19.78
CA LEU A 169 0.15 -2.19 -20.65
C LEU A 169 0.52 -1.64 -22.03
N ASP A 170 -0.26 -0.72 -22.57
CA ASP A 170 -0.03 -0.16 -23.90
C ASP A 170 1.21 0.76 -23.88
N GLU A 171 1.32 1.61 -22.85
CA GLU A 171 2.47 2.47 -22.63
C GLU A 171 3.73 1.67 -22.26
N LEU A 172 3.57 0.61 -21.46
CA LEU A 172 4.65 -0.33 -21.15
C LEU A 172 5.15 -1.05 -22.40
N TRP A 173 4.23 -1.52 -23.24
CA TRP A 173 4.60 -2.11 -24.53
C TRP A 173 5.41 -1.13 -25.35
N SER A 174 4.93 0.09 -25.52
CA SER A 174 5.61 1.13 -26.30
C SER A 174 6.97 1.51 -25.70
N LEU A 175 7.06 1.58 -24.36
CA LEU A 175 8.31 1.84 -23.65
C LEU A 175 9.38 0.76 -23.92
N LEU A 176 8.97 -0.51 -23.95
CA LEU A 176 9.84 -1.67 -24.05
C LEU A 176 10.17 -2.04 -25.51
N SER A 177 9.19 -1.95 -26.41
CA SER A 177 9.35 -2.33 -27.82
C SER A 177 9.83 -1.19 -28.70
N GLY A 178 9.68 0.06 -28.24
CA GLY A 178 9.91 1.27 -29.05
C GLY A 178 8.84 1.53 -30.11
N ALA A 179 7.73 0.78 -30.10
CA ALA A 179 6.64 0.90 -31.07
C ALA A 179 5.27 0.75 -30.38
N PRO A 180 4.21 1.43 -30.87
CA PRO A 180 2.88 1.31 -30.31
C PRO A 180 2.32 -0.11 -30.46
N LEU A 181 1.49 -0.54 -29.51
CA LEU A 181 0.81 -1.84 -29.54
C LEU A 181 -0.29 -1.82 -30.62
N LYS A 182 -0.11 -2.56 -31.71
CA LYS A 182 -1.14 -2.77 -32.74
C LYS A 182 -2.09 -3.88 -32.30
N ARG A 183 -3.32 -3.54 -31.97
CA ARG A 183 -4.40 -4.52 -31.72
C ARG A 183 -5.01 -4.97 -33.02
N ARG A 184 -5.24 -6.27 -33.18
CA ARG A 184 -5.75 -6.91 -34.43
C ARG A 184 -7.17 -6.42 -34.87
N ARG A 185 -7.84 -5.59 -34.07
CA ARG A 185 -9.16 -5.02 -34.38
C ARG A 185 -9.12 -3.65 -35.08
N ASP A 186 -7.94 -3.06 -35.23
CA ASP A 186 -7.81 -1.69 -35.75
C ASP A 186 -7.54 -1.64 -37.26
N ASP A 187 -7.88 -2.72 -37.99
CA ASP A 187 -7.72 -2.77 -39.48
C ASP A 187 -8.60 -1.78 -40.24
N SER A 188 -9.44 -0.98 -39.58
CA SER A 188 -10.33 -0.01 -40.24
C SER A 188 -9.94 1.46 -40.04
N ALA A 189 -8.88 1.77 -39.31
CA ALA A 189 -8.45 3.15 -39.13
C ALA A 189 -7.02 3.33 -39.67
N GLN A 190 -6.92 3.79 -40.90
CA GLN A 190 -5.76 4.51 -41.39
C GLN A 190 -5.61 5.79 -40.54
N HIS A 191 -5.06 5.67 -39.31
CA HIS A 191 -4.66 6.80 -38.51
C HIS A 191 -3.14 6.89 -38.52
N ASP A 192 -2.69 8.06 -38.90
CA ASP A 192 -1.31 8.48 -39.04
C ASP A 192 -0.38 7.97 -37.94
N ALA A 193 0.71 7.35 -38.36
CA ALA A 193 1.79 6.87 -37.50
C ALA A 193 2.50 7.98 -36.69
N ALA A 194 2.05 9.22 -36.83
CA ALA A 194 2.62 10.40 -36.17
C ALA A 194 2.01 10.75 -34.81
N ALA A 195 0.94 10.06 -34.36
CA ALA A 195 0.13 10.55 -33.23
C ALA A 195 0.22 9.70 -31.94
N TYR A 196 0.98 8.63 -31.87
CA TYR A 196 1.13 7.86 -30.64
C TYR A 196 2.40 8.27 -29.86
N ALA A 197 2.42 9.51 -29.41
CA ALA A 197 3.38 9.88 -28.37
C ALA A 197 3.00 9.10 -27.09
N VAL A 198 3.92 8.24 -26.62
CA VAL A 198 3.77 7.57 -25.34
C VAL A 198 3.65 8.66 -24.27
N GLU A 199 2.55 8.67 -23.52
CA GLU A 199 2.37 9.61 -22.42
C GLU A 199 3.27 9.21 -21.25
N LEU A 200 4.44 9.83 -21.19
CA LEU A 200 5.41 9.59 -20.12
C LEU A 200 5.36 10.75 -19.12
N SER A 201 5.37 10.40 -17.85
CA SER A 201 5.59 11.38 -16.78
C SER A 201 7.03 11.37 -16.32
N GLU A 202 7.56 12.54 -15.97
CA GLU A 202 8.91 12.71 -15.45
C GLU A 202 8.91 12.79 -13.92
N TRP A 203 9.83 12.06 -13.31
CA TRP A 203 9.97 11.98 -11.86
C TRP A 203 11.43 12.10 -11.45
N SER A 204 11.66 12.69 -10.28
CA SER A 204 12.97 12.71 -9.63
C SER A 204 13.08 11.53 -8.66
N VAL A 205 14.18 10.80 -8.71
CA VAL A 205 14.46 9.73 -7.74
C VAL A 205 14.87 10.36 -6.42
N ALA A 206 13.98 10.35 -5.43
CA ALA A 206 14.27 10.82 -4.08
C ALA A 206 15.19 9.82 -3.35
N ASN A 207 14.97 8.52 -3.55
CA ASN A 207 15.88 7.48 -3.10
C ASN A 207 15.61 6.17 -3.85
N GLU A 208 16.62 5.30 -3.85
CA GLU A 208 16.61 3.97 -4.46
C GLU A 208 17.10 2.92 -3.46
N SER A 209 16.56 1.72 -3.58
CA SER A 209 17.02 0.52 -2.89
C SER A 209 17.05 -0.65 -3.87
N PRO A 210 17.68 -1.80 -3.53
CA PRO A 210 17.63 -2.99 -4.37
C PRO A 210 16.20 -3.42 -4.74
N THR A 211 15.22 -3.15 -3.88
CA THR A 211 13.84 -3.61 -4.03
C THR A 211 12.86 -2.54 -4.48
N GLY A 212 13.26 -1.27 -4.62
CA GLY A 212 12.31 -0.22 -4.99
C GLY A 212 12.88 1.16 -5.16
N PHE A 213 11.97 2.06 -5.57
CA PHE A 213 12.22 3.49 -5.75
C PHE A 213 11.26 4.32 -4.89
N ALA A 214 11.72 5.47 -4.43
CA ALA A 214 10.85 6.57 -4.01
C ALA A 214 11.08 7.74 -4.95
N LEU A 215 9.99 8.22 -5.55
CA LEU A 215 10.04 9.20 -6.61
C LEU A 215 9.21 10.44 -6.22
N GLN A 216 9.62 11.61 -6.71
CA GLN A 216 8.89 12.87 -6.61
C GLN A 216 8.51 13.33 -8.00
N TYR A 217 7.26 13.73 -8.17
CA TYR A 217 6.72 14.20 -9.44
C TYR A 217 7.41 15.47 -9.92
N LEU A 218 7.68 15.54 -11.21
CA LEU A 218 8.22 16.71 -11.88
C LEU A 218 7.25 17.26 -12.94
N SER A 219 6.84 16.43 -13.90
CA SER A 219 6.02 16.85 -15.03
C SER A 219 5.33 15.67 -15.72
N GLY A 220 4.36 15.96 -16.61
CA GLY A 220 3.67 14.98 -17.44
C GLY A 220 2.30 14.55 -16.89
N GLU A 221 1.71 13.53 -17.48
CA GLU A 221 0.40 12.99 -17.07
C GLU A 221 0.57 11.90 -16.00
N SER A 222 -0.21 11.99 -14.94
CA SER A 222 -0.15 11.05 -13.81
C SER A 222 -1.52 10.58 -13.31
N SER A 223 -2.60 10.91 -14.04
CA SER A 223 -3.98 10.58 -13.63
C SER A 223 -4.26 9.07 -13.58
N ALA A 224 -3.57 8.28 -14.39
CA ALA A 224 -3.71 6.84 -14.43
C ALA A 224 -2.97 6.10 -13.30
N LEU A 225 -2.16 6.81 -12.48
CA LEU A 225 -1.44 6.19 -11.38
C LEU A 225 -2.37 5.82 -10.23
N SER A 226 -2.28 4.57 -9.78
CA SER A 226 -2.98 4.07 -8.60
C SER A 226 -2.13 3.02 -7.88
N VAL A 227 -2.37 2.83 -6.59
CA VAL A 227 -1.72 1.75 -5.84
C VAL A 227 -2.13 0.40 -6.44
N GLY A 228 -1.15 -0.46 -6.69
CA GLY A 228 -1.34 -1.73 -7.39
C GLY A 228 -1.17 -1.66 -8.90
N ALA A 229 -1.01 -0.46 -9.48
CA ALA A 229 -0.74 -0.33 -10.91
C ALA A 229 0.66 -0.84 -11.28
N LEU A 230 0.77 -1.47 -12.45
CA LEU A 230 2.02 -1.85 -13.07
C LEU A 230 2.57 -0.67 -13.86
N VAL A 231 3.82 -0.33 -13.63
CA VAL A 231 4.48 0.81 -14.27
C VAL A 231 5.87 0.43 -14.80
N GLY A 232 6.27 1.05 -15.89
CA GLY A 232 7.65 1.01 -16.39
C GLY A 232 8.41 2.23 -15.94
N VAL A 233 9.59 2.03 -15.38
CA VAL A 233 10.52 3.09 -14.98
C VAL A 233 11.73 3.02 -15.87
N ARG A 234 12.00 4.08 -16.62
CA ARG A 234 13.13 4.18 -17.53
C ARG A 234 14.07 5.30 -17.11
N SER A 235 15.37 5.01 -17.08
CA SER A 235 16.40 6.04 -16.89
C SER A 235 16.52 6.93 -18.13
N PRO A 236 16.97 8.21 -17.98
CA PRO A 236 17.04 9.17 -19.09
C PRO A 236 17.97 8.73 -20.21
N ASP A 237 19.03 7.99 -19.89
CA ASP A 237 19.97 7.40 -20.85
C ASP A 237 19.40 6.19 -21.58
N ARG A 238 18.15 5.79 -21.26
CA ARG A 238 17.44 4.63 -21.81
C ARG A 238 18.18 3.30 -21.65
N SER A 239 19.22 3.27 -20.84
CA SER A 239 20.05 2.08 -20.64
C SER A 239 19.36 1.00 -19.80
N LYS A 240 18.41 1.41 -18.94
CA LYS A 240 17.71 0.51 -18.03
C LYS A 240 16.23 0.84 -17.96
N SER A 241 15.41 -0.21 -18.04
CA SER A 241 13.98 -0.14 -17.80
C SER A 241 13.61 -1.17 -16.73
N HIS A 242 12.92 -0.75 -15.69
CA HIS A 242 12.44 -1.63 -14.64
C HIS A 242 10.92 -1.72 -14.70
N ILE A 243 10.39 -2.92 -14.54
CA ILE A 243 8.97 -3.11 -14.29
C ILE A 243 8.75 -3.03 -12.79
N CYS A 244 7.85 -2.16 -12.39
CA CYS A 244 7.58 -1.87 -10.99
C CYS A 244 6.09 -1.93 -10.69
N LEU A 245 5.78 -2.16 -9.41
CA LEU A 245 4.43 -2.09 -8.88
C LEU A 245 4.31 -0.87 -7.98
N VAL A 246 3.27 -0.08 -8.17
CA VAL A 246 2.97 1.06 -7.28
C VAL A 246 2.53 0.52 -5.92
N ARG A 247 3.29 0.87 -4.87
CA ARG A 247 3.01 0.47 -3.49
C ARG A 247 2.53 1.61 -2.61
N ARG A 248 2.86 2.82 -2.99
CA ARG A 248 2.48 4.03 -2.28
C ARG A 248 2.27 5.15 -3.27
N LEU A 249 1.18 5.87 -3.14
CA LEU A 249 0.91 7.11 -3.86
C LEU A 249 0.43 8.14 -2.85
N VAL A 250 1.17 9.22 -2.71
CA VAL A 250 0.77 10.38 -1.92
C VAL A 250 0.49 11.50 -2.90
N SER A 251 -0.80 11.84 -3.03
CA SER A 251 -1.24 12.99 -3.83
C SER A 251 -1.29 14.21 -2.92
N GLY A 252 -0.31 15.10 -3.09
CA GLY A 252 -0.41 16.48 -2.60
C GLY A 252 -0.96 17.38 -3.70
N ASP A 253 -0.79 18.73 -3.57
CA ASP A 253 -0.90 19.61 -4.74
C ASP A 253 -0.06 19.03 -5.88
N ARG A 254 -0.51 19.17 -7.14
CA ARG A 254 0.09 18.55 -8.35
C ARG A 254 1.62 18.58 -8.41
N ARG A 255 2.28 19.49 -7.67
CA ARG A 255 3.74 19.62 -7.58
C ARG A 255 4.40 18.84 -6.44
N ARG A 256 3.64 18.07 -5.63
CA ARG A 256 4.16 17.37 -4.45
C ARG A 256 3.73 15.89 -4.40
N ALA A 257 3.38 15.30 -5.53
CA ALA A 257 3.06 13.89 -5.56
C ALA A 257 4.33 13.06 -5.29
N GLU A 258 4.21 12.09 -4.38
CA GLU A 258 5.24 11.10 -4.08
C GLU A 258 4.78 9.72 -4.49
N LEU A 259 5.67 8.95 -5.09
CA LEU A 259 5.42 7.61 -5.58
C LEU A 259 6.41 6.63 -4.97
N GLY A 260 5.90 5.60 -4.30
CA GLY A 260 6.69 4.47 -3.82
C GLY A 260 6.49 3.26 -4.72
N LEU A 261 7.57 2.78 -5.31
CA LEU A 261 7.57 1.67 -6.25
C LEU A 261 8.33 0.48 -5.70
N GLN A 262 7.79 -0.71 -5.90
CA GLN A 262 8.49 -1.97 -5.72
C GLN A 262 9.00 -2.46 -7.07
N LYS A 263 10.27 -2.78 -7.19
CA LYS A 263 10.85 -3.44 -8.37
C LYS A 263 10.28 -4.85 -8.47
N TYR A 264 9.65 -5.15 -9.60
CA TYR A 264 9.07 -6.46 -9.89
C TYR A 264 10.01 -7.27 -10.78
N ALA A 265 10.51 -6.63 -11.85
CA ALA A 265 11.49 -7.23 -12.75
C ALA A 265 12.48 -6.17 -13.26
N PRO A 266 13.77 -6.52 -13.39
CA PRO A 266 14.80 -5.60 -13.90
C PRO A 266 14.70 -5.39 -15.41
N PHE A 267 14.00 -6.27 -16.12
CA PHE A 267 13.72 -6.19 -17.55
C PHE A 267 12.46 -7.00 -17.86
N ALA A 268 11.83 -6.70 -19.00
CA ALA A 268 10.72 -7.47 -19.55
C ALA A 268 10.81 -7.49 -21.07
N VAL A 269 10.33 -8.58 -21.66
CA VAL A 269 10.20 -8.72 -23.09
C VAL A 269 8.72 -8.65 -23.46
N PRO A 270 8.30 -7.64 -24.23
CA PRO A 270 6.91 -7.54 -24.67
C PRO A 270 6.59 -8.71 -25.60
N THR A 271 5.52 -9.45 -25.28
CA THR A 271 5.11 -10.65 -26.05
C THR A 271 3.62 -10.61 -26.30
N LEU A 272 3.22 -10.82 -27.55
CA LEU A 272 1.82 -10.98 -27.96
C LEU A 272 1.42 -12.45 -27.86
N ILE A 273 0.31 -12.70 -27.19
CA ILE A 273 -0.33 -14.01 -27.14
C ILE A 273 -1.55 -13.97 -28.04
N SER A 274 -1.59 -14.80 -29.10
CA SER A 274 -2.75 -14.99 -29.95
C SER A 274 -3.39 -16.36 -29.68
N TRP A 275 -4.69 -16.38 -29.49
CA TRP A 275 -5.46 -17.62 -29.41
C TRP A 275 -5.95 -17.95 -30.81
N SER A 276 -5.49 -19.03 -31.40
CA SER A 276 -6.14 -19.65 -32.55
C SER A 276 -7.35 -20.42 -32.03
N GLY A 277 -8.48 -19.73 -31.86
CA GLY A 277 -9.76 -20.42 -31.60
C GLY A 277 -10.06 -21.33 -32.76
N SER A 278 -9.98 -22.65 -32.57
CA SER A 278 -10.62 -23.61 -33.45
C SER A 278 -12.13 -23.31 -33.40
N ALA A 279 -12.68 -22.79 -34.47
CA ALA A 279 -14.12 -22.79 -34.68
C ALA A 279 -14.53 -24.26 -34.72
N ALA A 280 -15.11 -24.75 -33.62
CA ALA A 280 -15.86 -26.00 -33.64
C ALA A 280 -17.07 -25.76 -34.53
N THR A 281 -17.12 -26.44 -35.64
CA THR A 281 -18.25 -26.64 -36.52
C THR A 281 -19.41 -27.24 -35.79
#